data_32107899c2292aabea68532ecc46e2ef
#
_entry.id   32107899c2292aabea68532ecc46e2ef
#
_cell.length_a   1.000
_cell.length_b   1.000
_cell.length_c   1.000
_cell.angle_alpha   90.00
_cell.angle_beta   90.00
_cell.angle_gamma   90.00
#
_symmetry.space_group_name_H-M   'P 1'
#
loop_
_entity.id
_entity.type
_entity.pdbx_description
1 polymer ?
#
loop_
_entity_poly.entity_id
_entity_poly.type
_entity_poly.pdbx_seq_one_letter_code
_entity_poly.pdbx_strand_id
1 'polypeptide(L)'
;MTEKEKMLSFAKTYDNIPLHTDEEYAKTTIFGKRIVHGILTSGLISAVLANKLPGPGTIYLGQELRFTAPVFLGDTITAECEIAELREDKHIVKLNTTCYNQDGKAVITGVATVKF
;
A
#
# COMPACT_ATOMS: atom_id res chain seq x y z
N MET A 1 -12.30 -2.09 12.38
CA MET A 1 -11.17 -1.19 12.76
C MET A 1 -11.03 -0.10 11.73
N THR A 2 -10.99 1.16 12.16
CA THR A 2 -10.83 2.31 11.27
C THR A 2 -9.39 2.44 10.78
N GLU A 3 -9.17 3.20 9.71
CA GLU A 3 -7.82 3.48 9.21
C GLU A 3 -6.96 4.17 10.27
N LYS A 4 -7.55 5.10 11.03
CA LYS A 4 -6.87 5.77 12.14
C LYS A 4 -6.43 4.78 13.21
N GLU A 5 -7.31 3.86 13.60
CA GLU A 5 -6.99 2.83 14.60
C GLU A 5 -5.90 1.88 14.12
N LYS A 6 -5.95 1.45 12.85
CA LYS A 6 -4.92 0.61 12.25
C LYS A 6 -3.57 1.32 12.25
N MET A 7 -3.55 2.59 11.85
CA MET A 7 -2.33 3.38 11.80
C MET A 7 -1.73 3.58 13.19
N LEU A 8 -2.55 3.91 14.18
CA LEU A 8 -2.06 4.09 15.56
C LEU A 8 -1.56 2.80 16.17
N SER A 9 -2.23 1.68 15.88
CA SER A 9 -1.78 0.36 16.32
C SER A 9 -0.44 -0.01 15.68
N PHE A 10 -0.30 0.22 14.38
CA PHE A 10 0.95 0.00 13.65
C PHE A 10 2.07 0.88 14.21
N ALA A 11 1.81 2.18 14.42
CA ALA A 11 2.79 3.12 14.94
C ALA A 11 3.26 2.72 16.35
N LYS A 12 2.35 2.30 17.22
CA LYS A 12 2.70 1.87 18.57
C LYS A 12 3.66 0.70 18.56
N THR A 13 3.54 -0.20 17.59
CA THR A 13 4.30 -1.45 17.55
C THR A 13 5.59 -1.31 16.73
N TYR A 14 5.55 -0.59 15.61
CA TYR A 14 6.61 -0.62 14.61
C TYR A 14 7.21 0.74 14.24
N ASP A 15 6.38 1.76 14.12
CA ASP A 15 6.79 3.06 13.58
C ASP A 15 5.95 4.18 14.21
N ASN A 16 6.54 4.94 15.12
CA ASN A 16 5.88 6.01 15.85
C ASN A 16 6.36 7.41 15.48
N ILE A 17 6.75 7.63 14.22
CA ILE A 17 7.16 8.94 13.72
C ILE A 17 6.00 9.94 13.90
N PRO A 18 6.25 11.14 14.50
CA PRO A 18 5.18 12.11 14.81
C PRO A 18 4.35 12.57 13.62
N LEU A 19 4.93 12.57 12.41
CA LEU A 19 4.20 12.93 11.19
C LEU A 19 2.94 12.08 10.99
N HIS A 20 2.95 10.83 11.47
CA HIS A 20 1.82 9.92 11.33
C HIS A 20 0.86 9.97 12.51
N THR A 21 1.32 10.34 13.69
CA THR A 21 0.56 10.20 14.93
C THR A 21 0.19 11.50 15.62
N ASP A 22 0.90 12.59 15.34
CA ASP A 22 0.73 13.89 16.01
C ASP A 22 0.23 14.94 15.03
N GLU A 23 -1.06 15.32 15.15
CA GLU A 23 -1.70 16.31 14.27
C GLU A 23 -1.05 17.69 14.37
N GLU A 24 -0.67 18.13 15.57
CA GLU A 24 -0.03 19.43 15.77
C GLU A 24 1.33 19.47 15.11
N TYR A 25 2.10 18.38 15.22
CA TYR A 25 3.39 18.26 14.53
C TYR A 25 3.18 18.23 13.01
N ALA A 26 2.21 17.46 12.51
CA ALA A 26 1.96 17.31 11.09
C ALA A 26 1.58 18.64 10.42
N LYS A 27 0.89 19.54 11.13
CA LYS A 27 0.56 20.89 10.64
C LYS A 27 1.81 21.74 10.36
N THR A 28 2.94 21.45 11.00
CA THR A 28 4.20 22.17 10.79
C THR A 28 4.99 21.65 9.58
N THR A 29 4.58 20.52 9.01
CA THR A 29 5.25 19.89 7.86
C THR A 29 4.67 20.39 6.55
N ILE A 30 5.35 20.06 5.44
CA ILE A 30 4.89 20.38 4.08
C ILE A 30 3.55 19.71 3.76
N PHE A 31 3.15 18.67 4.50
CA PHE A 31 1.88 17.95 4.28
C PHE A 31 0.69 18.62 4.96
N GLY A 32 0.91 19.45 5.98
CA GLY A 32 -0.13 20.21 6.68
C GLY A 32 -1.05 19.39 7.59
N LYS A 33 -1.02 18.08 7.52
CA LYS A 33 -1.81 17.16 8.33
C LYS A 33 -1.15 15.79 8.39
N ARG A 34 -1.62 14.92 9.30
CA ARG A 34 -1.05 13.58 9.44
C ARG A 34 -1.23 12.76 8.15
N ILE A 35 -0.20 12.03 7.80
CA ILE A 35 -0.22 11.09 6.68
C ILE A 35 -0.20 9.66 7.20
N VAL A 36 -0.73 8.75 6.40
CA VAL A 36 -0.74 7.31 6.69
C VAL A 36 0.63 6.72 6.34
N HIS A 37 1.10 5.76 7.13
CA HIS A 37 2.32 5.02 6.80
C HIS A 37 2.18 4.39 5.41
N GLY A 38 3.14 4.63 4.52
CA GLY A 38 3.11 4.09 3.16
C GLY A 38 3.03 2.56 3.14
N ILE A 39 3.81 1.90 3.99
CA ILE A 39 3.81 0.44 4.07
C ILE A 39 2.44 -0.11 4.51
N LEU A 40 1.71 0.60 5.35
CA LEU A 40 0.36 0.22 5.76
C LEU A 40 -0.62 0.29 4.58
N THR A 41 -0.55 1.35 3.79
CA THR A 41 -1.37 1.49 2.57
C THR A 41 -1.03 0.38 1.56
N SER A 42 0.23 0.01 1.43
CA SER A 42 0.65 -1.05 0.51
C SER A 42 0.07 -2.42 0.85
N GLY A 43 -0.43 -2.62 2.08
CA GLY A 43 -1.13 -3.85 2.46
C GLY A 43 -2.35 -4.17 1.62
N LEU A 44 -2.98 -3.15 0.99
CA LEU A 44 -4.09 -3.36 0.06
C LEU A 44 -3.66 -4.15 -1.18
N ILE A 45 -2.43 -3.95 -1.65
CA ILE A 45 -1.87 -4.71 -2.77
C ILE A 45 -1.81 -6.19 -2.41
N SER A 46 -1.29 -6.51 -1.23
CA SER A 46 -1.23 -7.89 -0.74
C SER A 46 -2.62 -8.52 -0.67
N ALA A 47 -3.62 -7.78 -0.23
CA ALA A 47 -4.99 -8.27 -0.15
C ALA A 47 -5.56 -8.61 -1.54
N VAL A 48 -5.28 -7.79 -2.56
CA VAL A 48 -5.73 -8.06 -3.93
C VAL A 48 -5.04 -9.32 -4.47
N LEU A 49 -3.74 -9.45 -4.29
CA LEU A 49 -2.97 -10.60 -4.76
C LEU A 49 -3.43 -11.91 -4.11
N ALA A 50 -3.69 -11.88 -2.82
CA ALA A 50 -4.09 -13.07 -2.07
C ALA A 50 -5.53 -13.50 -2.34
N ASN A 51 -6.44 -12.57 -2.62
CA ASN A 51 -7.88 -12.84 -2.68
C ASN A 51 -8.46 -12.83 -4.09
N LYS A 52 -7.82 -12.13 -5.04
CA LYS A 52 -8.41 -11.90 -6.36
C LYS A 52 -7.52 -12.33 -7.52
N LEU A 53 -6.25 -11.90 -7.56
CA LEU A 53 -5.36 -12.10 -8.71
C LEU A 53 -3.90 -12.25 -8.26
N PRO A 54 -3.27 -13.42 -8.36
CA PRO A 54 -3.79 -14.72 -8.79
C PRO A 54 -4.77 -15.40 -7.82
N GLY A 55 -4.89 -14.89 -6.58
CA GLY A 55 -5.85 -15.39 -5.61
C GLY A 55 -5.27 -16.41 -4.62
N PRO A 56 -6.15 -17.21 -3.99
CA PRO A 56 -5.76 -18.16 -2.96
C PRO A 56 -4.63 -19.11 -3.39
N GLY A 57 -3.72 -19.39 -2.50
CA GLY A 57 -2.56 -20.23 -2.77
C GLY A 57 -1.35 -19.48 -3.32
N THR A 58 -1.47 -18.20 -3.57
CA THR A 58 -0.39 -17.35 -4.05
C THR A 58 0.69 -17.17 -3.00
N ILE A 59 1.94 -17.31 -3.42
CA ILE A 59 3.11 -17.03 -2.58
C ILE A 59 3.75 -15.72 -3.03
N TYR A 60 3.85 -14.78 -2.13
CA TYR A 60 4.46 -13.48 -2.38
C TYR A 60 5.98 -13.62 -2.35
N LEU A 61 6.65 -13.39 -3.48
CA LEU A 61 8.10 -13.53 -3.59
C LEU A 61 8.84 -12.21 -3.44
N GLY A 62 8.27 -11.13 -3.92
CA GLY A 62 8.92 -9.83 -3.84
C GLY A 62 8.00 -8.69 -4.25
N GLN A 63 8.41 -7.48 -3.87
CA GLN A 63 7.67 -6.26 -4.15
C GLN A 63 8.62 -5.08 -4.26
N GLU A 64 8.50 -4.33 -5.35
CA GLU A 64 9.05 -2.99 -5.46
C GLU A 64 7.93 -2.00 -5.23
N LEU A 65 8.20 -0.97 -4.44
CA LEU A 65 7.24 0.08 -4.13
C LEU A 65 7.88 1.46 -4.30
N ARG A 66 7.11 2.39 -4.85
CA ARG A 66 7.42 3.81 -4.88
C ARG A 66 6.23 4.56 -4.29
N PHE A 67 6.50 5.42 -3.33
CA PHE A 67 5.48 6.26 -2.69
C PHE A 67 5.48 7.60 -3.43
N THR A 68 4.51 7.77 -4.31
CA THR A 68 4.47 8.90 -5.26
C THR A 68 3.68 10.10 -4.74
N ALA A 69 2.86 9.90 -3.73
CA ALA A 69 2.11 10.97 -3.07
C ALA A 69 1.70 10.54 -1.67
N PRO A 70 1.49 11.50 -0.74
CA PRO A 70 1.05 11.15 0.61
C PRO A 70 -0.40 10.66 0.63
N VAL A 71 -0.70 9.78 1.58
CA VAL A 71 -2.07 9.34 1.89
C VAL A 71 -2.47 9.96 3.22
N PHE A 72 -3.56 10.69 3.24
CA PHE A 72 -4.06 11.35 4.44
C PHE A 72 -5.14 10.49 5.11
N LEU A 73 -5.33 10.70 6.40
CA LEU A 73 -6.42 10.06 7.12
C LEU A 73 -7.76 10.42 6.46
N GLY A 74 -8.60 9.42 6.23
CA GLY A 74 -9.89 9.59 5.58
C GLY A 74 -9.87 9.42 4.07
N ASP A 75 -8.69 9.30 3.45
CA ASP A 75 -8.60 9.02 2.02
C ASP A 75 -9.15 7.62 1.70
N THR A 76 -9.80 7.53 0.55
CA THR A 76 -10.26 6.24 -0.01
C THR A 76 -9.23 5.75 -1.00
N ILE A 77 -8.67 4.57 -0.77
CA ILE A 77 -7.61 4.01 -1.60
C ILE A 77 -8.14 2.81 -2.38
N THR A 78 -7.87 2.82 -3.68
CA THR A 78 -8.17 1.69 -4.59
C THR A 78 -6.86 1.09 -5.06
N ALA A 79 -6.68 -0.20 -4.81
CA ALA A 79 -5.52 -0.95 -5.29
C ALA A 79 -5.86 -1.67 -6.60
N GLU A 80 -4.99 -1.53 -7.58
CA GLU A 80 -5.08 -2.19 -8.88
C GLU A 80 -3.85 -3.05 -9.12
N CYS A 81 -4.07 -4.27 -9.62
CA CYS A 81 -2.99 -5.17 -10.04
C CYS A 81 -3.24 -5.60 -11.48
N GLU A 82 -2.22 -5.49 -12.31
CA GLU A 82 -2.28 -5.86 -13.72
C GLU A 82 -1.11 -6.79 -14.05
N ILE A 83 -1.39 -7.92 -14.70
CA ILE A 83 -0.35 -8.85 -15.10
C ILE A 83 0.57 -8.20 -16.13
N ALA A 84 1.86 -8.10 -15.78
CA ALA A 84 2.89 -7.54 -16.64
C ALA A 84 3.69 -8.64 -17.36
N GLU A 85 3.98 -9.75 -16.67
CA GLU A 85 4.76 -10.85 -17.21
C GLU A 85 4.31 -12.17 -16.57
N LEU A 86 4.12 -13.20 -17.39
CA LEU A 86 3.73 -14.53 -16.92
C LEU A 86 4.79 -15.55 -17.35
N ARG A 87 5.34 -16.27 -16.37
CA ARG A 87 6.29 -17.38 -16.58
C ARG A 87 5.63 -18.67 -16.17
N GLU A 88 4.90 -19.32 -17.08
CA GLU A 88 4.16 -20.55 -16.79
C GLU A 88 5.07 -21.71 -16.40
N ASP A 89 6.25 -21.81 -17.01
CA ASP A 89 7.25 -22.85 -16.72
C ASP A 89 7.71 -22.83 -15.26
N LYS A 90 7.72 -21.66 -14.63
CA LYS A 90 8.15 -21.47 -13.24
C LYS A 90 7.01 -21.17 -12.28
N HIS A 91 5.79 -21.08 -12.78
CA HIS A 91 4.62 -20.63 -12.02
C HIS A 91 4.83 -19.27 -11.35
N ILE A 92 5.51 -18.35 -12.07
CA ILE A 92 5.79 -16.99 -11.58
C ILE A 92 5.03 -15.98 -12.43
N VAL A 93 4.42 -15.01 -11.78
CA VAL A 93 3.78 -13.87 -12.43
C VAL A 93 4.28 -12.57 -11.81
N LYS A 94 4.56 -11.59 -12.67
CA LYS A 94 4.85 -10.22 -12.26
C LYS A 94 3.63 -9.36 -12.56
N LEU A 95 3.26 -8.53 -11.60
CA LEU A 95 2.11 -7.65 -11.73
C LEU A 95 2.53 -6.21 -11.47
N ASN A 96 2.05 -5.31 -12.32
CA ASN A 96 2.08 -3.90 -12.00
C ASN A 96 1.05 -3.62 -10.92
N THR A 97 1.47 -2.96 -9.85
CA THR A 97 0.63 -2.69 -8.69
C THR A 97 0.55 -1.18 -8.48
N THR A 98 -0.65 -0.65 -8.37
CA THR A 98 -0.87 0.80 -8.20
C THR A 98 -1.98 1.03 -7.20
N CYS A 99 -1.77 2.00 -6.31
CA CYS A 99 -2.83 2.47 -5.42
C CYS A 99 -3.18 3.90 -5.79
N TYR A 100 -4.47 4.19 -5.90
CA TYR A 100 -5.01 5.50 -6.24
C TYR A 100 -5.84 6.04 -5.06
N ASN A 101 -5.80 7.36 -4.85
CA ASN A 101 -6.71 8.00 -3.92
C ASN A 101 -8.08 8.26 -4.59
N GLN A 102 -9.01 8.89 -3.87
CA GLN A 102 -10.37 9.19 -4.37
C GLN A 102 -10.38 10.13 -5.59
N ASP A 103 -9.31 10.90 -5.80
CA ASP A 103 -9.17 11.81 -6.93
C ASP A 103 -8.52 11.15 -8.16
N GLY A 104 -8.28 9.85 -8.10
CA GLY A 104 -7.63 9.10 -9.16
C GLY A 104 -6.12 9.32 -9.26
N LYS A 105 -5.52 9.94 -8.24
CA LYS A 105 -4.08 10.19 -8.18
C LYS A 105 -3.35 8.95 -7.68
N ALA A 106 -2.31 8.51 -8.38
CA ALA A 106 -1.48 7.42 -7.92
C ALA A 106 -0.69 7.84 -6.68
N VAL A 107 -0.84 7.08 -5.60
CA VAL A 107 -0.12 7.32 -4.33
C VAL A 107 0.97 6.28 -4.11
N ILE A 108 0.83 5.10 -4.69
CA ILE A 108 1.84 4.04 -4.71
C ILE A 108 1.89 3.45 -6.10
N THR A 109 3.09 3.21 -6.61
CA THR A 109 3.33 2.41 -7.82
C THR A 109 4.36 1.35 -7.52
N GLY A 110 4.35 0.25 -8.26
CA GLY A 110 5.35 -0.79 -8.05
C GLY A 110 5.11 -2.04 -8.87
N VAL A 111 5.92 -3.06 -8.57
CA VAL A 111 5.85 -4.37 -9.23
C VAL A 111 5.90 -5.45 -8.17
N ALA A 112 4.92 -6.34 -8.19
CA ALA A 112 4.89 -7.53 -7.36
C ALA A 112 5.37 -8.74 -8.15
N THR A 113 6.06 -9.64 -7.49
CA THR A 113 6.44 -10.95 -8.02
C THR A 113 5.83 -12.01 -7.13
N VAL A 114 5.00 -12.87 -7.70
CA VAL A 114 4.30 -13.91 -6.96
C VAL A 114 4.42 -15.26 -7.65
N LYS A 115 4.30 -16.32 -6.87
CA LYS A 115 4.27 -17.71 -7.36
C LYS A 115 2.85 -18.26 -7.18
N PHE A 116 2.37 -18.91 -8.20
CA PHE A 116 1.00 -19.48 -8.18
C PHE A 116 1.01 -20.99 -8.34
#